data_f5898d992bb7f5d88b2fe7a04430c89f
#
_entry.id   f5898d992bb7f5d88b2fe7a04430c89f
#
_cell.length_a   1.000
_cell.length_b   1.000
_cell.length_c   1.000
_cell.angle_alpha   90.00
_cell.angle_beta   90.00
_cell.angle_gamma   90.00
#
_symmetry.space_group_name_H-M   'P 1'
#
loop_
_entity.id
_entity.type
_entity.pdbx_description
1 polymer ?
#
loop_
_entity_poly.entity_id
_entity_poly.type
_entity_poly.pdbx_seq_one_letter_code
_entity_poly.pdbx_strand_id
1 'polypeptide(L)'
;MAGYEVFTTAWTDAWRDALNASEGYRRAAAAWEGAVALVMQPDGMSGIAKRRVVFLDLWHGECRAARVAADGDLEAADFVIEAAAATWRDLLGARSSPILALMTGRLSLTRGDIASLLPYASASNELVATAASIESTFPGGA
;
A
#
# COMPACT_ATOMS: atom_id res chain seq x y z
N MET A 1 0.39 23.63 3.27
CA MET A 1 0.75 22.67 2.24
C MET A 1 -0.31 21.61 2.09
N ALA A 2 -0.76 21.42 0.90
CA ALA A 2 -1.77 20.42 0.65
C ALA A 2 -1.12 19.04 0.56
N GLY A 3 -1.60 18.11 1.35
CA GLY A 3 -1.25 16.71 1.18
C GLY A 3 -2.17 16.06 0.16
N TYR A 4 -2.00 14.77 -0.03
CA TYR A 4 -2.86 13.98 -0.91
C TYR A 4 -3.83 13.17 -0.06
N GLU A 5 -5.10 13.20 -0.42
CA GLU A 5 -6.05 12.33 0.27
C GLU A 5 -5.72 10.88 -0.06
N VAL A 6 -5.64 10.06 0.97
CA VAL A 6 -5.16 8.68 0.88
C VAL A 6 -6.03 7.84 -0.07
N PHE A 7 -5.39 6.98 -0.85
CA PHE A 7 -6.03 6.05 -1.79
C PHE A 7 -6.90 6.76 -2.83
N THR A 8 -6.44 7.92 -3.30
CA THR A 8 -7.03 8.64 -4.44
C THR A 8 -6.06 8.61 -5.61
N THR A 9 -6.51 9.04 -6.78
CA THR A 9 -5.68 9.04 -7.99
C THR A 9 -4.43 9.91 -7.79
N ALA A 10 -4.57 11.10 -7.22
CA ALA A 10 -3.40 11.96 -6.98
C ALA A 10 -2.41 11.31 -6.03
N TRP A 11 -2.91 10.63 -5.00
CA TRP A 11 -2.06 9.95 -4.03
C TRP A 11 -1.32 8.77 -4.66
N THR A 12 -2.01 7.97 -5.49
CA THR A 12 -1.36 6.83 -6.16
C THR A 12 -0.33 7.29 -7.18
N ASP A 13 -0.59 8.38 -7.88
CA ASP A 13 0.38 8.94 -8.83
C ASP A 13 1.65 9.39 -8.10
N ALA A 14 1.48 10.07 -6.96
CA ALA A 14 2.61 10.52 -6.16
C ALA A 14 3.40 9.33 -5.60
N TRP A 15 2.69 8.28 -5.18
CA TRP A 15 3.34 7.07 -4.65
C TRP A 15 4.12 6.35 -5.75
N ARG A 16 3.55 6.20 -6.93
CA ARG A 16 4.25 5.60 -8.07
C ARG A 16 5.56 6.34 -8.35
N ASP A 17 5.50 7.66 -8.39
CA ASP A 17 6.69 8.47 -8.66
C ASP A 17 7.73 8.30 -7.56
N ALA A 18 7.30 8.26 -6.30
CA ALA A 18 8.20 8.05 -5.18
C ALA A 18 8.86 6.67 -5.21
N LEU A 19 8.08 5.64 -5.55
CA LEU A 19 8.61 4.27 -5.68
C LEU A 19 9.66 4.19 -6.77
N ASN A 20 9.37 4.78 -7.93
CA ASN A 20 10.28 4.70 -9.07
C ASN A 20 11.54 5.56 -8.86
N ALA A 21 11.49 6.51 -7.94
CA ALA A 21 12.66 7.31 -7.55
C ALA A 21 13.44 6.67 -6.39
N SER A 22 12.92 5.62 -5.76
CA SER A 22 13.54 5.03 -4.58
C SER A 22 14.53 3.94 -4.97
N GLU A 23 15.81 4.17 -4.76
CA GLU A 23 16.82 3.15 -4.98
C GLU A 23 16.69 2.02 -3.96
N GLY A 24 16.32 2.34 -2.73
CA GLY A 24 16.11 1.34 -1.69
C GLY A 24 15.03 0.33 -2.07
N TYR A 25 13.90 0.83 -2.57
CA TYR A 25 12.82 -0.05 -3.03
C TYR A 25 13.27 -0.85 -4.24
N ARG A 26 13.88 -0.20 -5.23
CA ARG A 26 14.31 -0.86 -6.46
C ARG A 26 15.26 -2.02 -6.16
N ARG A 27 16.18 -1.81 -5.23
CA ARG A 27 17.14 -2.82 -4.84
C ARG A 27 16.48 -3.96 -4.08
N ALA A 28 15.64 -3.62 -3.10
CA ALA A 28 14.99 -4.61 -2.25
C ALA A 28 13.99 -5.46 -3.03
N ALA A 29 13.33 -4.90 -4.03
CA ALA A 29 12.29 -5.55 -4.81
C ALA A 29 12.77 -6.03 -6.19
N ALA A 30 14.06 -6.09 -6.42
CA ALA A 30 14.62 -6.39 -7.75
C ALA A 30 14.13 -7.72 -8.33
N ALA A 31 13.83 -8.69 -7.48
CA ALA A 31 13.34 -10.01 -7.92
C ALA A 31 11.83 -10.15 -7.80
N TRP A 32 11.13 -9.13 -7.34
CA TRP A 32 9.68 -9.23 -7.12
C TRP A 32 8.91 -9.19 -8.43
N GLU A 33 7.95 -10.09 -8.58
CA GLU A 33 7.03 -10.15 -9.71
C GLU A 33 5.64 -10.37 -9.16
N GLY A 34 4.75 -9.41 -9.36
CA GLY A 34 3.37 -9.58 -8.95
C GLY A 34 2.65 -8.27 -8.69
N ALA A 35 1.35 -8.28 -8.96
CA ALA A 35 0.48 -7.16 -8.68
C ALA A 35 -0.10 -7.29 -7.28
N VAL A 36 -0.24 -6.15 -6.60
CA VAL A 36 -0.72 -6.09 -5.23
C VAL A 36 -1.89 -5.13 -5.16
N ALA A 37 -2.99 -5.56 -4.56
CA ALA A 37 -4.11 -4.68 -4.25
C ALA A 37 -4.14 -4.41 -2.75
N LEU A 38 -4.34 -3.16 -2.39
CA LEU A 38 -4.46 -2.73 -1.00
C LEU A 38 -5.89 -2.26 -0.76
N VAL A 39 -6.54 -2.84 0.23
CA VAL A 39 -7.94 -2.55 0.54
C VAL A 39 -8.03 -1.84 1.89
N MET A 40 -8.61 -0.66 1.87
CA MET A 40 -8.87 0.14 3.07
C MET A 40 -10.33 0.01 3.42
N GLN A 41 -10.61 -0.64 4.55
CA GLN A 41 -11.99 -0.80 5.01
C GLN A 41 -12.50 0.49 5.64
N PRO A 42 -13.82 0.75 5.56
CA PRO A 42 -14.41 1.96 6.14
C PRO A 42 -14.12 2.08 7.62
N ASP A 43 -13.93 3.33 8.07
CA ASP A 43 -13.62 3.64 9.46
C ASP A 43 -14.10 5.07 9.71
N GLY A 44 -15.12 5.21 10.56
CA GLY A 44 -15.70 6.52 10.84
C GLY A 44 -14.73 7.49 11.47
N MET A 45 -13.78 7.02 12.29
CA MET A 45 -12.80 7.89 12.92
C MET A 45 -11.82 8.49 11.92
N SER A 46 -11.54 7.77 10.85
CA SER A 46 -10.67 8.25 9.78
C SER A 46 -11.43 9.00 8.68
N GLY A 47 -12.76 9.05 8.78
CA GLY A 47 -13.59 9.71 7.79
C GLY A 47 -13.75 8.92 6.50
N ILE A 48 -13.43 7.64 6.52
CA ILE A 48 -13.55 6.77 5.35
C ILE A 48 -14.92 6.11 5.38
N ALA A 49 -15.83 6.59 4.53
CA ALA A 49 -17.21 6.11 4.52
C ALA A 49 -17.39 4.84 3.70
N LYS A 50 -16.55 4.63 2.69
CA LYS A 50 -16.63 3.49 1.79
C LYS A 50 -15.25 2.88 1.62
N ARG A 51 -15.24 1.57 1.32
CA ARG A 51 -14.01 0.86 1.01
C ARG A 51 -13.28 1.53 -0.14
N ARG A 52 -11.95 1.65 0.01
CA ARG A 52 -11.08 2.17 -1.04
C ARG A 52 -10.05 1.11 -1.40
N VAL A 53 -9.77 0.95 -2.69
CA VAL A 53 -8.86 -0.07 -3.18
C VAL A 53 -7.84 0.58 -4.12
N VAL A 54 -6.57 0.24 -3.92
CA VAL A 54 -5.47 0.69 -4.76
C VAL A 54 -4.84 -0.53 -5.41
N PHE A 55 -4.54 -0.45 -6.70
CA PHE A 55 -3.89 -1.52 -7.45
C PHE A 55 -2.48 -1.07 -7.83
N LEU A 56 -1.49 -1.92 -7.52
CA LEU A 56 -0.09 -1.66 -7.84
C LEU A 56 0.45 -2.79 -8.71
N ASP A 57 0.95 -2.44 -9.88
CA ASP A 57 1.62 -3.39 -10.77
C ASP A 57 3.13 -3.28 -10.53
N LEU A 58 3.65 -4.18 -9.71
CA LEU A 58 5.04 -4.14 -9.24
C LEU A 58 5.85 -5.24 -9.93
N TRP A 59 6.99 -4.85 -10.52
CA TRP A 59 7.80 -5.76 -11.31
C TRP A 59 9.26 -5.36 -11.24
N HIS A 60 10.08 -6.23 -10.67
CA HIS A 60 11.55 -6.07 -10.61
C HIS A 60 11.99 -4.71 -10.08
N GLY A 61 11.34 -4.25 -9.02
CA GLY A 61 11.69 -3.00 -8.36
C GLY A 61 11.10 -1.76 -9.00
N GLU A 62 10.27 -1.94 -10.02
CA GLU A 62 9.60 -0.84 -10.70
C GLU A 62 8.10 -0.89 -10.40
N CYS A 63 7.48 0.27 -10.21
CA CYS A 63 6.04 0.40 -10.16
C CYS A 63 5.57 0.80 -11.56
N ARG A 64 5.07 -0.18 -12.32
CA ARG A 64 4.64 0.04 -13.69
C ARG A 64 3.32 0.78 -13.76
N ALA A 65 2.47 0.58 -12.75
CA ALA A 65 1.20 1.27 -12.63
C ALA A 65 0.80 1.33 -11.18
N ALA A 66 0.21 2.46 -10.79
CA ALA A 66 -0.43 2.61 -9.48
C ALA A 66 -1.69 3.41 -9.71
N ARG A 67 -2.84 2.87 -9.28
CA ARG A 67 -4.12 3.53 -9.54
C ARG A 67 -5.16 3.11 -8.53
N VAL A 68 -6.20 3.93 -8.40
CA VAL A 68 -7.42 3.48 -7.73
C VAL A 68 -7.98 2.35 -8.58
N ALA A 69 -8.30 1.23 -7.93
CA ALA A 69 -8.69 0.02 -8.64
C ALA A 69 -9.94 0.22 -9.47
N ALA A 70 -9.88 -0.26 -10.72
CA ALA A 70 -11.02 -0.31 -11.61
C ALA A 70 -11.61 -1.73 -11.57
N ASP A 71 -12.72 -1.92 -12.29
CA ASP A 71 -13.35 -3.24 -12.39
C ASP A 71 -12.33 -4.26 -12.92
N GLY A 72 -12.23 -5.39 -12.25
CA GLY A 72 -11.31 -6.46 -12.62
C GLY A 72 -9.93 -6.37 -11.98
N ASP A 73 -9.54 -5.22 -11.45
CA ASP A 73 -8.21 -5.06 -10.86
C ASP A 73 -8.02 -5.93 -9.62
N LEU A 74 -9.04 -5.98 -8.75
CA LEU A 74 -8.95 -6.76 -7.54
C LEU A 74 -8.79 -8.25 -7.85
N GLU A 75 -9.50 -8.73 -8.85
CA GLU A 75 -9.40 -10.13 -9.29
C GLU A 75 -8.07 -10.42 -9.97
N ALA A 76 -7.47 -9.42 -10.61
CA ALA A 76 -6.20 -9.57 -11.31
C ALA A 76 -4.99 -9.50 -10.39
N ALA A 77 -5.16 -9.01 -9.17
CA ALA A 77 -4.05 -8.88 -8.23
C ALA A 77 -3.59 -10.26 -7.74
N ASP A 78 -2.29 -10.47 -7.68
CA ASP A 78 -1.70 -11.69 -7.16
C ASP A 78 -1.78 -11.74 -5.64
N PHE A 79 -1.72 -10.57 -5.00
CA PHE A 79 -1.82 -10.44 -3.55
C PHE A 79 -2.86 -9.37 -3.22
N VAL A 80 -3.68 -9.64 -2.21
CA VAL A 80 -4.67 -8.67 -1.73
C VAL A 80 -4.49 -8.53 -0.22
N ILE A 81 -4.25 -7.30 0.22
CA ILE A 81 -4.01 -6.99 1.63
C ILE A 81 -5.07 -6.02 2.09
N GLU A 82 -5.81 -6.38 3.14
CA GLU A 82 -6.91 -5.58 3.69
C GLU A 82 -6.61 -5.13 5.10
N ALA A 83 -7.07 -3.94 5.43
CA ALA A 83 -7.04 -3.45 6.79
C ALA A 83 -8.02 -2.30 6.98
N ALA A 84 -8.32 -2.01 8.24
CA ALA A 84 -9.08 -0.82 8.57
C ALA A 84 -8.27 0.44 8.26
N ALA A 85 -8.96 1.54 8.02
CA ALA A 85 -8.30 2.81 7.70
C ALA A 85 -7.34 3.23 8.81
N ALA A 86 -7.67 2.97 10.08
CA ALA A 86 -6.79 3.29 11.19
C ALA A 86 -5.44 2.56 11.11
N THR A 87 -5.45 1.32 10.66
CA THR A 87 -4.21 0.55 10.47
C THR A 87 -3.36 1.16 9.35
N TRP A 88 -3.99 1.53 8.23
CA TRP A 88 -3.26 2.21 7.16
C TRP A 88 -2.68 3.53 7.63
N ARG A 89 -3.42 4.26 8.47
CA ARG A 89 -2.91 5.51 9.03
C ARG A 89 -1.64 5.27 9.86
N ASP A 90 -1.62 4.23 10.68
CA ASP A 90 -0.43 3.90 11.47
C ASP A 90 0.75 3.54 10.58
N LEU A 91 0.52 2.75 9.53
CA LEU A 91 1.57 2.38 8.59
C LEU A 91 2.12 3.61 7.86
N LEU A 92 1.24 4.48 7.38
CA LEU A 92 1.65 5.70 6.69
C LEU A 92 2.29 6.70 7.62
N GLY A 93 2.06 6.59 8.92
CA GLY A 93 2.75 7.38 9.94
C GLY A 93 4.05 6.77 10.41
N ALA A 94 4.50 5.67 9.79
CA ALA A 94 5.70 4.95 10.14
C ALA A 94 5.70 4.42 11.58
N ARG A 95 4.51 4.10 12.10
CA ARG A 95 4.36 3.61 13.48
C ARG A 95 4.35 2.10 13.58
N SER A 96 4.37 1.41 12.44
CA SER A 96 4.21 -0.03 12.41
C SER A 96 4.89 -0.60 11.17
N SER A 97 5.42 -1.83 11.30
CA SER A 97 6.00 -2.55 10.18
C SER A 97 4.90 -3.33 9.45
N PRO A 98 4.87 -3.35 8.11
CA PRO A 98 3.85 -4.10 7.39
C PRO A 98 3.91 -5.61 7.67
N ILE A 99 5.09 -6.20 7.77
CA ILE A 99 5.21 -7.63 8.06
C ILE A 99 4.72 -7.92 9.49
N LEU A 100 5.07 -7.10 10.46
CA LEU A 100 4.60 -7.27 11.82
C LEU A 100 3.07 -7.13 11.88
N ALA A 101 2.51 -6.17 11.15
CA ALA A 101 1.07 -5.99 11.09
C ALA A 101 0.37 -7.21 10.51
N LEU A 102 0.96 -7.85 9.50
CA LEU A 102 0.43 -9.10 8.95
C LEU A 102 0.48 -10.22 9.98
N MET A 103 1.59 -10.35 10.70
CA MET A 103 1.77 -11.41 11.67
C MET A 103 0.86 -11.26 12.89
N THR A 104 0.52 -10.04 13.24
CA THR A 104 -0.36 -9.76 14.39
C THR A 104 -1.84 -9.65 14.00
N GLY A 105 -2.15 -9.82 12.71
CA GLY A 105 -3.54 -9.79 12.24
C GLY A 105 -4.10 -8.40 12.01
N ARG A 106 -3.32 -7.36 12.14
CA ARG A 106 -3.78 -5.99 11.84
C ARG A 106 -3.92 -5.76 10.33
N LEU A 107 -3.07 -6.40 9.53
CA LEU A 107 -3.26 -6.53 8.09
C LEU A 107 -3.71 -7.96 7.81
N SER A 108 -4.65 -8.12 6.89
CA SER A 108 -5.12 -9.43 6.47
C SER A 108 -4.74 -9.68 5.03
N LEU A 109 -4.06 -10.78 4.79
CA LEU A 109 -3.71 -11.21 3.44
C LEU A 109 -4.86 -12.09 2.94
N THR A 110 -5.76 -11.51 2.13
CA THR A 110 -6.95 -12.22 1.67
C THR A 110 -6.72 -12.98 0.37
N ARG A 111 -5.62 -12.71 -0.32
CA ARG A 111 -5.18 -13.50 -1.47
C ARG A 111 -3.66 -13.53 -1.48
N GLY A 112 -3.08 -14.67 -1.87
CA GLY A 112 -1.67 -14.92 -1.78
C GLY A 112 -1.33 -15.55 -0.44
N ASP A 113 -0.07 -15.83 -0.22
CA ASP A 113 0.36 -16.44 1.03
C ASP A 113 1.52 -15.66 1.64
N ILE A 114 1.62 -15.71 2.97
CA ILE A 114 2.62 -14.93 3.69
C ILE A 114 4.03 -15.46 3.42
N ALA A 115 4.17 -16.75 3.14
CA ALA A 115 5.49 -17.34 2.87
C ALA A 115 6.13 -16.70 1.64
N SER A 116 5.33 -16.32 0.64
CA SER A 116 5.82 -15.63 -0.54
C SER A 116 6.27 -14.21 -0.24
N LEU A 117 5.73 -13.59 0.80
CA LEU A 117 6.05 -12.21 1.17
C LEU A 117 7.26 -12.10 2.10
N LEU A 118 7.49 -13.12 2.94
CA LEU A 118 8.55 -13.04 3.94
C LEU A 118 9.94 -12.76 3.36
N PRO A 119 10.34 -13.36 2.22
CA PRO A 119 11.65 -13.01 1.64
C PRO A 119 11.74 -11.57 1.18
N TYR A 120 10.60 -10.89 1.04
CA TYR A 120 10.54 -9.50 0.59
C TYR A 120 10.16 -8.54 1.72
N ALA A 121 10.49 -8.89 2.96
CA ALA A 121 10.21 -8.01 4.09
C ALA A 121 10.85 -6.63 3.92
N SER A 122 12.09 -6.59 3.42
CA SER A 122 12.77 -5.31 3.15
C SER A 122 12.04 -4.52 2.07
N ALA A 123 11.58 -5.20 1.00
CA ALA A 123 10.81 -4.53 -0.06
C ALA A 123 9.49 -3.98 0.49
N SER A 124 8.81 -4.72 1.37
CA SER A 124 7.57 -4.28 2.00
C SER A 124 7.81 -3.04 2.85
N ASN A 125 8.91 -3.01 3.60
CA ASN A 125 9.26 -1.86 4.41
C ASN A 125 9.55 -0.63 3.55
N GLU A 126 10.28 -0.81 2.44
CA GLU A 126 10.57 0.29 1.51
C GLU A 126 9.30 0.78 0.82
N LEU A 127 8.42 -0.14 0.46
CA LEU A 127 7.14 0.19 -0.16
C LEU A 127 6.32 1.13 0.74
N VAL A 128 6.21 0.77 2.01
CA VAL A 128 5.47 1.59 2.98
C VAL A 128 6.23 2.88 3.30
N ALA A 129 7.55 2.83 3.40
CA ALA A 129 8.35 4.02 3.67
C ALA A 129 8.19 5.07 2.58
N THR A 130 8.11 4.66 1.30
CA THR A 130 7.87 5.60 0.21
C THR A 130 6.48 6.21 0.31
N ALA A 131 5.47 5.41 0.69
CA ALA A 131 4.12 5.94 0.92
C ALA A 131 4.11 6.92 2.10
N ALA A 132 4.85 6.60 3.16
CA ALA A 132 4.94 7.47 4.32
C ALA A 132 5.65 8.79 4.02
N SER A 133 6.50 8.82 2.99
CA SER A 133 7.19 10.05 2.58
C SER A 133 6.27 11.03 1.84
N ILE A 134 5.11 10.56 1.39
CA ILE A 134 4.10 11.41 0.77
C ILE A 134 3.23 11.98 1.89
N GLU A 135 2.96 13.28 1.83
CA GLU A 135 2.05 13.87 2.81
C GLU A 135 0.63 13.39 2.55
N SER A 136 0.15 12.48 3.40
CA SER A 136 -1.17 11.86 3.23
C SER A 136 -2.17 12.48 4.18
N THR A 137 -3.40 12.69 3.70
CA THR A 137 -4.50 13.19 4.53
C THR A 137 -5.63 12.19 4.55
N PHE A 138 -6.36 12.16 5.65
CA PHE A 138 -7.58 11.37 5.80
C PHE A 138 -8.75 12.31 5.95
N PRO A 139 -9.93 11.98 5.36
CA PRO A 139 -11.09 12.87 5.42
C PRO A 139 -11.53 13.22 6.84
N GLY A 140 -11.30 12.33 7.81
CA GLY A 140 -11.65 12.55 9.21
C GLY A 140 -10.71 13.47 9.96
N GLY A 141 -9.76 14.08 9.26
CA GLY A 141 -8.77 14.96 9.85
C GLY A 141 -7.50 14.26 10.19
N ALA A 142 -6.55 15.03 10.59
CA ALA A 142 -5.22 14.53 10.73
C ALA A 142 -4.79 13.74 11.78
#